data_bb54ccbb16993efa887f1dc34e3301a8
#
_entry.id   bb54ccbb16993efa887f1dc34e3301a8
#
_cell.length_a   1.000
_cell.length_b   1.000
_cell.length_c   1.000
_cell.angle_alpha   90.00
_cell.angle_beta   90.00
_cell.angle_gamma   90.00
#
_symmetry.space_group_name_H-M   'P 1'
#
loop_
_entity.id
_entity.type
_entity.pdbx_description
1 polymer ?
#
loop_
_entity_poly.entity_id
_entity_poly.type
_entity_poly.pdbx_seq_one_letter_code
_entity_poly.pdbx_strand_id
1 'polypeptide(L)'
;SQRLRFDFSHFEAIKPEQIKALEDIVNAQVRKNTPVETEETDIETAKAKGAMALFGEKYGDNVRVLSMGGDFSVELCGGIHANRTGDIGLLKIISEGGVASGVRRIEAVTGAAALAYLNAAEEQLKEAASLVKGSRDNLIDKLSAVLERNRALEKQLEQLQAKAASAAGDDLSASAVDVKDVKVLAARLDGQDGKALLALVDQLKNKLGRAVILLGSVHEDKVVLVAGVTKDLTGQLKAGDLMKQAAA
;
A
#
# COMPACT_ATOMS: atom_id res chain seq x y z
N SER A 1 18.75 9.75 -23.62
CA SER A 1 17.60 9.41 -22.78
C SER A 1 18.01 8.35 -21.78
N GLN A 2 17.64 8.48 -20.52
CA GLN A 2 17.94 7.47 -19.50
C GLN A 2 16.93 6.33 -19.47
N ARG A 3 15.84 6.45 -20.25
CA ARG A 3 14.74 5.49 -20.33
C ARG A 3 14.27 5.32 -21.76
N LEU A 4 13.89 4.11 -22.11
CA LEU A 4 13.15 3.79 -23.32
C LEU A 4 11.66 4.00 -23.04
N ARG A 5 10.93 4.50 -24.04
CA ARG A 5 9.47 4.63 -24.03
C ARG A 5 8.92 4.02 -25.30
N PHE A 6 7.87 3.22 -25.15
CA PHE A 6 7.18 2.59 -26.26
C PHE A 6 5.67 2.70 -26.04
N ASP A 7 5.01 3.39 -26.95
CA ASP A 7 3.56 3.58 -26.97
C ASP A 7 2.95 2.60 -27.98
N PHE A 8 1.87 1.95 -27.58
CA PHE A 8 1.20 0.96 -28.42
C PHE A 8 -0.31 0.94 -28.17
N SER A 9 -1.08 0.50 -29.18
CA SER A 9 -2.53 0.38 -29.09
C SER A 9 -2.91 -0.88 -28.33
N HIS A 10 -3.56 -0.71 -27.18
CA HIS A 10 -4.08 -1.82 -26.38
C HIS A 10 -5.12 -1.31 -25.39
N PHE A 11 -6.20 -2.07 -25.20
CA PHE A 11 -7.35 -1.61 -24.41
C PHE A 11 -7.29 -1.99 -22.94
N GLU A 12 -6.49 -2.98 -22.57
CA GLU A 12 -6.39 -3.52 -21.22
C GLU A 12 -4.99 -3.30 -20.62
N ALA A 13 -4.90 -3.32 -19.29
CA ALA A 13 -3.61 -3.31 -18.60
C ALA A 13 -2.83 -4.60 -18.91
N ILE A 14 -1.53 -4.45 -19.17
CA ILE A 14 -0.65 -5.61 -19.36
C ILE A 14 -0.47 -6.32 -18.02
N LYS A 15 -0.75 -7.61 -17.99
CA LYS A 15 -0.62 -8.42 -16.77
C LYS A 15 0.85 -8.66 -16.42
N PRO A 16 1.17 -8.86 -15.12
CA PRO A 16 2.56 -9.12 -14.70
C PRO A 16 3.23 -10.28 -15.45
N GLU A 17 2.48 -11.33 -15.77
CA GLU A 17 2.97 -12.48 -16.52
C GLU A 17 3.35 -12.11 -17.96
N GLN A 18 2.58 -11.20 -18.57
CA GLN A 18 2.86 -10.69 -19.91
C GLN A 18 4.08 -9.77 -19.91
N ILE A 19 4.22 -8.89 -18.90
CA ILE A 19 5.43 -8.07 -18.71
C ILE A 19 6.67 -8.98 -18.62
N LYS A 20 6.59 -10.03 -17.79
CA LYS A 20 7.69 -11.01 -17.68
C LYS A 20 7.99 -11.68 -19.01
N ALA A 21 6.98 -12.11 -19.76
CA ALA A 21 7.17 -12.76 -21.06
C ALA A 21 7.81 -11.83 -22.07
N LEU A 22 7.43 -10.54 -22.10
CA LEU A 22 8.08 -9.52 -22.95
C LEU A 22 9.55 -9.35 -22.60
N GLU A 23 9.89 -9.23 -21.31
CA GLU A 23 11.28 -9.17 -20.86
C GLU A 23 12.07 -10.41 -21.25
N ASP A 24 11.50 -11.59 -21.05
CA ASP A 24 12.13 -12.88 -21.39
C ASP A 24 12.43 -12.99 -22.90
N ILE A 25 11.49 -12.58 -23.76
CA ILE A 25 11.64 -12.59 -25.22
C ILE A 25 12.76 -11.64 -25.65
N VAL A 26 12.72 -10.38 -25.21
CA VAL A 26 13.73 -9.38 -25.60
C VAL A 26 15.10 -9.77 -25.06
N ASN A 27 15.21 -10.16 -23.79
CA ASN A 27 16.48 -10.57 -23.20
C ASN A 27 17.02 -11.86 -23.83
N ALA A 28 16.19 -12.73 -24.37
CA ALA A 28 16.65 -13.89 -25.14
C ALA A 28 17.32 -13.44 -26.45
N GLN A 29 16.80 -12.44 -27.16
CA GLN A 29 17.43 -11.88 -28.36
C GLN A 29 18.73 -11.13 -28.04
N VAL A 30 18.75 -10.36 -26.95
CA VAL A 30 19.97 -9.72 -26.46
C VAL A 30 21.08 -10.74 -26.22
N ARG A 31 20.78 -11.87 -25.54
CA ARG A 31 21.76 -12.93 -25.25
C ARG A 31 22.27 -13.67 -26.49
N LYS A 32 21.52 -13.69 -27.60
CA LYS A 32 22.00 -14.27 -28.86
C LYS A 32 23.19 -13.49 -29.45
N ASN A 33 23.32 -12.20 -29.10
CA ASN A 33 24.40 -11.33 -29.54
C ASN A 33 24.59 -11.34 -31.07
N THR A 34 23.50 -11.30 -31.83
CA THR A 34 23.51 -11.25 -33.29
C THR A 34 23.93 -9.88 -33.79
N PRO A 35 24.58 -9.77 -34.95
CA PRO A 35 24.81 -8.49 -35.62
C PRO A 35 23.50 -7.75 -35.86
N VAL A 36 23.57 -6.43 -35.79
CA VAL A 36 22.49 -5.53 -36.23
C VAL A 36 22.87 -5.09 -37.65
N GLU A 37 22.03 -5.45 -38.60
CA GLU A 37 22.28 -5.24 -40.01
C GLU A 37 21.44 -4.08 -40.55
N THR A 38 22.03 -3.29 -41.45
CA THR A 38 21.33 -2.21 -42.12
C THR A 38 21.49 -2.33 -43.60
N GLU A 39 20.43 -2.16 -44.36
CA GLU A 39 20.40 -2.19 -45.81
C GLU A 39 19.62 -0.97 -46.32
N GLU A 40 20.12 -0.34 -47.40
CA GLU A 40 19.36 0.68 -48.13
C GLU A 40 18.75 0.03 -49.38
N THR A 41 17.42 0.17 -49.51
CA THR A 41 16.67 -0.44 -50.61
C THR A 41 15.43 0.41 -50.93
N ASP A 42 14.74 0.09 -52.02
CA ASP A 42 13.46 0.71 -52.31
C ASP A 42 12.36 0.22 -51.33
N ILE A 43 11.32 1.03 -51.18
CA ILE A 43 10.26 0.80 -50.19
C ILE A 43 9.48 -0.49 -50.46
N GLU A 44 9.28 -0.87 -51.73
CA GLU A 44 8.53 -2.07 -52.09
C GLU A 44 9.33 -3.34 -51.74
N THR A 45 10.63 -3.33 -52.02
CA THR A 45 11.53 -4.42 -51.59
C THR A 45 11.57 -4.52 -50.05
N ALA A 46 11.64 -3.40 -49.35
CA ALA A 46 11.61 -3.38 -47.88
C ALA A 46 10.33 -4.00 -47.33
N LYS A 47 9.16 -3.64 -47.87
CA LYS A 47 7.87 -4.22 -47.49
C LYS A 47 7.81 -5.72 -47.82
N ALA A 48 8.33 -6.13 -48.97
CA ALA A 48 8.36 -7.55 -49.34
C ALA A 48 9.22 -8.38 -48.37
N LYS A 49 10.25 -7.80 -47.73
CA LYS A 49 11.05 -8.39 -46.65
C LYS A 49 10.35 -8.37 -45.30
N GLY A 50 9.10 -7.83 -45.22
CA GLY A 50 8.36 -7.75 -43.97
C GLY A 50 8.77 -6.60 -43.06
N ALA A 51 9.46 -5.58 -43.57
CA ALA A 51 9.85 -4.42 -42.77
C ALA A 51 8.66 -3.64 -42.27
N MET A 52 8.61 -3.42 -40.96
CA MET A 52 7.55 -2.65 -40.31
C MET A 52 7.85 -1.15 -40.37
N ALA A 53 6.84 -0.38 -40.79
CA ALA A 53 6.86 1.08 -40.83
C ALA A 53 6.08 1.65 -39.64
N LEU A 54 6.71 1.75 -38.47
CA LEU A 54 6.02 2.01 -37.22
C LEU A 54 5.76 3.50 -36.92
N PHE A 55 6.53 4.41 -37.55
CA PHE A 55 6.59 5.80 -37.06
C PHE A 55 5.72 6.79 -37.85
N GLY A 56 4.86 6.35 -38.78
CA GLY A 56 3.95 7.22 -39.53
C GLY A 56 4.66 8.26 -40.39
N GLU A 57 5.96 8.09 -40.64
CA GLU A 57 6.78 8.97 -41.46
C GLU A 57 6.42 8.83 -42.95
N LYS A 58 6.59 9.93 -43.69
CA LYS A 58 6.52 9.87 -45.18
C LYS A 58 7.88 9.34 -45.64
N TYR A 59 7.93 8.05 -45.96
CA TYR A 59 9.11 7.41 -46.52
C TYR A 59 9.31 7.84 -47.94
N GLY A 60 10.57 8.11 -48.33
CA GLY A 60 10.95 8.32 -49.72
C GLY A 60 11.00 6.98 -50.48
N ASP A 61 11.42 7.08 -51.78
CA ASP A 61 11.55 5.89 -52.61
C ASP A 61 12.67 4.95 -52.10
N ASN A 62 13.72 5.49 -51.49
CA ASN A 62 14.79 4.72 -50.84
C ASN A 62 14.63 4.81 -49.32
N VAL A 63 14.72 3.67 -48.68
CA VAL A 63 14.54 3.50 -47.22
C VAL A 63 15.67 2.67 -46.64
N ARG A 64 16.00 2.90 -45.37
CA ARG A 64 16.96 2.11 -44.60
C ARG A 64 16.21 1.08 -43.78
N VAL A 65 16.45 -0.18 -44.08
CA VAL A 65 15.93 -1.34 -43.35
C VAL A 65 16.94 -1.72 -42.28
N LEU A 66 16.45 -1.89 -41.05
CA LEU A 66 17.22 -2.34 -39.91
C LEU A 66 16.74 -3.74 -39.51
N SER A 67 17.66 -4.70 -39.39
CA SER A 67 17.37 -6.05 -38.92
C SER A 67 18.12 -6.35 -37.63
N MET A 68 17.38 -6.78 -36.60
CA MET A 68 17.91 -7.19 -35.29
C MET A 68 17.46 -8.62 -34.97
N GLY A 69 18.38 -9.48 -34.61
CA GLY A 69 18.06 -10.88 -34.32
C GLY A 69 17.68 -11.70 -35.57
N GLY A 70 18.23 -11.38 -36.74
CA GLY A 70 17.79 -11.91 -38.02
C GLY A 70 16.39 -11.38 -38.37
N ASP A 71 15.45 -12.27 -38.63
CA ASP A 71 14.07 -11.92 -38.98
C ASP A 71 13.19 -11.59 -37.74
N PHE A 72 13.75 -11.52 -36.56
CA PHE A 72 12.98 -11.25 -35.34
C PHE A 72 12.41 -9.84 -35.31
N SER A 73 13.20 -8.82 -35.68
CA SER A 73 12.76 -7.43 -35.82
C SER A 73 13.36 -6.88 -37.12
N VAL A 74 12.49 -6.50 -38.04
CA VAL A 74 12.85 -5.87 -39.31
C VAL A 74 12.04 -4.59 -39.44
N GLU A 75 12.69 -3.43 -39.42
CA GLU A 75 12.01 -2.14 -39.31
C GLU A 75 12.61 -1.10 -40.25
N LEU A 76 11.80 -0.13 -40.68
CA LEU A 76 12.29 1.06 -41.37
C LEU A 76 12.78 2.06 -40.33
N CYS A 77 14.08 2.29 -40.23
CA CYS A 77 14.64 3.20 -39.23
C CYS A 77 15.94 3.86 -39.70
N GLY A 78 15.95 5.21 -39.71
CA GLY A 78 17.13 6.02 -40.07
C GLY A 78 18.05 6.36 -38.88
N GLY A 79 17.76 5.86 -37.68
CA GLY A 79 18.50 6.17 -36.45
C GLY A 79 19.86 5.50 -36.34
N ILE A 80 20.60 5.81 -35.27
CA ILE A 80 21.86 5.13 -34.89
C ILE A 80 21.50 4.00 -33.93
N HIS A 81 22.04 2.82 -34.14
CA HIS A 81 21.74 1.61 -33.40
C HIS A 81 23.02 0.95 -32.86
N ALA A 82 22.83 0.03 -31.90
CA ALA A 82 23.88 -0.85 -31.43
C ALA A 82 24.43 -1.70 -32.60
N ASN A 83 25.69 -2.09 -32.54
CA ASN A 83 26.29 -2.95 -33.58
C ASN A 83 25.83 -4.40 -33.45
N ARG A 84 25.54 -4.83 -32.23
CA ARG A 84 25.10 -6.19 -31.91
C ARG A 84 23.99 -6.13 -30.88
N THR A 85 23.09 -7.10 -30.89
CA THR A 85 21.99 -7.16 -29.88
C THR A 85 22.51 -7.27 -28.45
N GLY A 86 23.68 -7.91 -28.25
CA GLY A 86 24.34 -8.02 -26.96
C GLY A 86 24.79 -6.68 -26.35
N ASP A 87 25.10 -5.68 -27.18
CA ASP A 87 25.53 -4.35 -26.74
C ASP A 87 24.40 -3.60 -26.00
N ILE A 88 23.15 -4.00 -26.21
CA ILE A 88 21.97 -3.44 -25.50
C ILE A 88 22.02 -3.77 -24.00
N GLY A 89 22.55 -4.94 -23.67
CA GLY A 89 22.55 -5.46 -22.30
C GLY A 89 21.16 -5.86 -21.80
N LEU A 90 21.04 -6.08 -20.51
CA LEU A 90 19.75 -6.46 -19.89
C LEU A 90 18.68 -5.39 -20.12
N LEU A 91 17.50 -5.80 -20.59
CA LEU A 91 16.30 -4.96 -20.60
C LEU A 91 15.44 -5.25 -19.35
N LYS A 92 15.00 -4.18 -18.67
CA LYS A 92 14.03 -4.25 -17.58
C LYS A 92 12.90 -3.26 -17.80
N ILE A 93 11.67 -3.72 -17.83
CA ILE A 93 10.47 -2.87 -17.84
C ILE A 93 10.26 -2.33 -16.43
N ILE A 94 10.16 -1.01 -16.29
CA ILE A 94 10.05 -0.32 -15.01
C ILE A 94 8.65 0.25 -14.76
N SER A 95 7.87 0.50 -15.82
CA SER A 95 6.48 0.91 -15.70
C SER A 95 5.68 0.52 -16.94
N GLU A 96 4.38 0.34 -16.74
CA GLU A 96 3.37 0.15 -17.77
C GLU A 96 2.10 0.89 -17.36
N GLY A 97 1.46 1.60 -18.28
CA GLY A 97 0.24 2.36 -17.97
C GLY A 97 -0.46 2.94 -19.19
N GLY A 98 -1.73 3.32 -19.00
CA GLY A 98 -2.50 4.03 -20.03
C GLY A 98 -2.05 5.49 -20.14
N VAL A 99 -1.90 6.00 -21.37
CA VAL A 99 -1.57 7.41 -21.63
C VAL A 99 -2.69 8.13 -22.40
N ALA A 100 -3.53 7.39 -23.11
CA ALA A 100 -4.75 7.89 -23.78
C ALA A 100 -5.76 6.74 -23.91
N SER A 101 -6.96 7.04 -24.39
CA SER A 101 -7.96 6.00 -24.68
C SER A 101 -7.41 5.01 -25.73
N GLY A 102 -7.30 3.74 -25.33
CA GLY A 102 -6.79 2.68 -26.19
C GLY A 102 -5.28 2.74 -26.49
N VAL A 103 -4.53 3.61 -25.80
CA VAL A 103 -3.07 3.72 -25.96
C VAL A 103 -2.39 3.51 -24.62
N ARG A 104 -1.43 2.61 -24.61
CA ARG A 104 -0.61 2.27 -23.44
C ARG A 104 0.86 2.58 -23.69
N ARG A 105 1.59 2.80 -22.63
CA ARG A 105 3.04 3.09 -22.62
C ARG A 105 3.78 2.11 -21.74
N ILE A 106 4.85 1.56 -22.27
CA ILE A 106 5.88 0.86 -21.51
C ILE A 106 7.09 1.80 -21.38
N GLU A 107 7.62 1.90 -20.15
CA GLU A 107 8.94 2.46 -19.92
C GLU A 107 9.90 1.36 -19.51
N ALA A 108 11.10 1.37 -20.07
CA ALA A 108 12.12 0.36 -19.81
C ALA A 108 13.51 1.00 -19.70
N VAL A 109 14.42 0.28 -19.07
CA VAL A 109 15.84 0.59 -18.98
C VAL A 109 16.67 -0.57 -19.52
N THR A 110 17.87 -0.26 -20.03
CA THR A 110 18.79 -1.29 -20.57
C THR A 110 20.20 -1.11 -20.02
N GLY A 111 21.04 -2.13 -20.19
CA GLY A 111 22.46 -2.08 -19.87
C GLY A 111 22.76 -1.65 -18.45
N ALA A 112 23.65 -0.67 -18.28
CA ALA A 112 24.06 -0.18 -16.96
C ALA A 112 22.90 0.40 -16.14
N ALA A 113 21.91 1.05 -16.78
CA ALA A 113 20.75 1.58 -16.09
C ALA A 113 19.82 0.48 -15.54
N ALA A 114 19.68 -0.64 -16.27
CA ALA A 114 18.94 -1.79 -15.79
C ALA A 114 19.64 -2.47 -14.59
N LEU A 115 20.96 -2.59 -14.64
CA LEU A 115 21.75 -3.11 -13.52
C LEU A 115 21.64 -2.22 -12.30
N ALA A 116 21.75 -0.90 -12.47
CA ALA A 116 21.59 0.06 -11.37
C ALA A 116 20.19 -0.03 -10.74
N TYR A 117 19.15 -0.17 -11.55
CA TYR A 117 17.77 -0.35 -11.08
C TYR A 117 17.60 -1.61 -10.22
N LEU A 118 18.18 -2.74 -10.66
CA LEU A 118 18.12 -3.99 -9.90
C LEU A 118 18.94 -3.93 -8.62
N ASN A 119 20.12 -3.31 -8.65
CA ASN A 119 20.96 -3.15 -7.46
C ASN A 119 20.26 -2.26 -6.42
N ALA A 120 19.59 -1.19 -6.84
CA ALA A 120 18.81 -0.35 -5.92
C ALA A 120 17.67 -1.14 -5.24
N ALA A 121 16.95 -1.98 -5.98
CA ALA A 121 15.92 -2.84 -5.41
C ALA A 121 16.50 -3.88 -4.42
N GLU A 122 17.67 -4.45 -4.73
CA GLU A 122 18.40 -5.36 -3.84
C GLU A 122 18.79 -4.67 -2.52
N GLU A 123 19.33 -3.45 -2.59
CA GLU A 123 19.69 -2.67 -1.39
C GLU A 123 18.45 -2.33 -0.53
N GLN A 124 17.32 -1.96 -1.15
CA GLN A 124 16.06 -1.75 -0.42
C GLN A 124 15.58 -3.02 0.30
N LEU A 125 15.71 -4.19 -0.32
CA LEU A 125 15.36 -5.45 0.31
C LEU A 125 16.29 -5.79 1.49
N LYS A 126 17.59 -5.52 1.37
CA LYS A 126 18.56 -5.68 2.48
C LYS A 126 18.24 -4.74 3.64
N GLU A 127 17.93 -3.48 3.34
CA GLU A 127 17.52 -2.52 4.36
C GLU A 127 16.24 -2.97 5.09
N ALA A 128 15.21 -3.36 4.35
CA ALA A 128 13.97 -3.89 4.92
C ALA A 128 14.21 -5.13 5.79
N ALA A 129 15.09 -6.04 5.35
CA ALA A 129 15.45 -7.22 6.13
C ALA A 129 16.17 -6.85 7.43
N SER A 130 17.04 -5.84 7.41
CA SER A 130 17.75 -5.37 8.61
C SER A 130 16.81 -4.81 9.67
N LEU A 131 15.75 -4.08 9.27
CA LEU A 131 14.74 -3.52 10.19
C LEU A 131 14.04 -4.60 11.00
N VAL A 132 13.81 -5.77 10.42
CA VAL A 132 13.19 -6.92 11.11
C VAL A 132 14.23 -7.90 11.69
N LYS A 133 15.51 -7.51 11.72
CA LYS A 133 16.64 -8.35 12.18
C LYS A 133 16.68 -9.69 11.45
N GLY A 134 16.47 -9.67 10.14
CA GLY A 134 16.47 -10.79 9.24
C GLY A 134 17.52 -10.68 8.14
N SER A 135 17.46 -11.63 7.20
CA SER A 135 18.16 -11.63 5.92
C SER A 135 17.13 -11.64 4.79
N ARG A 136 17.58 -11.45 3.54
CA ARG A 136 16.74 -11.56 2.36
C ARG A 136 15.91 -12.85 2.34
N ASP A 137 16.54 -13.98 2.68
CA ASP A 137 15.92 -15.30 2.57
C ASP A 137 14.81 -15.53 3.59
N ASN A 138 14.85 -14.84 4.75
CA ASN A 138 13.85 -14.99 5.81
C ASN A 138 13.05 -13.69 6.06
N LEU A 139 13.14 -12.69 5.18
CA LEU A 139 12.46 -11.41 5.33
C LEU A 139 10.94 -11.58 5.51
N ILE A 140 10.31 -12.38 4.66
CA ILE A 140 8.86 -12.59 4.69
C ILE A 140 8.43 -13.24 6.00
N ASP A 141 9.15 -14.27 6.46
CA ASP A 141 8.85 -14.97 7.73
C ASP A 141 9.01 -14.03 8.93
N LYS A 142 10.09 -13.24 8.94
CA LYS A 142 10.34 -12.24 9.99
C LYS A 142 9.26 -11.16 10.02
N LEU A 143 8.87 -10.65 8.85
CA LEU A 143 7.82 -9.65 8.74
C LEU A 143 6.48 -10.20 9.22
N SER A 144 6.13 -11.42 8.81
CA SER A 144 4.91 -12.11 9.26
C SER A 144 4.90 -12.28 10.78
N ALA A 145 6.00 -12.71 11.37
CA ALA A 145 6.13 -12.87 12.83
C ALA A 145 5.97 -11.52 13.58
N VAL A 146 6.51 -10.43 13.04
CA VAL A 146 6.34 -9.08 13.61
C VAL A 146 4.88 -8.65 13.57
N LEU A 147 4.19 -8.87 12.45
CA LEU A 147 2.78 -8.54 12.31
C LEU A 147 1.88 -9.36 13.25
N GLU A 148 2.14 -10.65 13.39
CA GLU A 148 1.42 -11.51 14.33
C GLU A 148 1.65 -11.08 15.79
N ARG A 149 2.90 -10.75 16.14
CA ARG A 149 3.24 -10.25 17.46
C ARG A 149 2.53 -8.92 17.76
N ASN A 150 2.47 -8.03 16.78
CA ASN A 150 1.77 -6.74 16.94
C ASN A 150 0.29 -6.97 17.27
N ARG A 151 -0.40 -7.82 16.49
CA ARG A 151 -1.81 -8.18 16.74
C ARG A 151 -2.01 -8.81 18.13
N ALA A 152 -1.08 -9.67 18.55
CA ALA A 152 -1.14 -10.29 19.89
C ALA A 152 -0.96 -9.25 21.00
N LEU A 153 -0.05 -8.29 20.83
CA LEU A 153 0.17 -7.20 21.79
C LEU A 153 -1.03 -6.25 21.86
N GLU A 154 -1.64 -5.89 20.75
CA GLU A 154 -2.86 -5.09 20.72
C GLU A 154 -3.98 -5.76 21.50
N LYS A 155 -4.20 -7.07 21.28
CA LYS A 155 -5.20 -7.84 22.03
C LYS A 155 -4.88 -7.92 23.53
N GLN A 156 -3.60 -8.11 23.91
CA GLN A 156 -3.19 -8.11 25.30
C GLN A 156 -3.41 -6.74 25.96
N LEU A 157 -3.10 -5.65 25.24
CA LEU A 157 -3.35 -4.29 25.72
C LEU A 157 -4.85 -4.06 25.98
N GLU A 158 -5.72 -4.46 25.05
CA GLU A 158 -7.17 -4.36 25.22
C GLU A 158 -7.65 -5.16 26.44
N GLN A 159 -7.15 -6.38 26.63
CA GLN A 159 -7.49 -7.18 27.80
C GLN A 159 -7.02 -6.56 29.12
N LEU A 160 -5.81 -5.99 29.14
CA LEU A 160 -5.28 -5.32 30.33
C LEU A 160 -6.07 -4.06 30.67
N GLN A 161 -6.44 -3.28 29.65
CA GLN A 161 -7.29 -2.10 29.82
C GLN A 161 -8.69 -2.48 30.36
N ALA A 162 -9.30 -3.54 29.82
CA ALA A 162 -10.57 -4.05 30.31
C ALA A 162 -10.50 -4.54 31.77
N LYS A 163 -9.42 -5.24 32.15
CA LYS A 163 -9.20 -5.66 33.52
C LYS A 163 -8.99 -4.49 34.48
N ALA A 164 -8.20 -3.49 34.06
CA ALA A 164 -7.96 -2.29 34.85
C ALA A 164 -9.28 -1.49 35.07
N ALA A 165 -10.11 -1.37 34.01
CA ALA A 165 -11.41 -0.73 34.10
C ALA A 165 -12.37 -1.51 35.06
N SER A 166 -12.36 -2.85 34.99
CA SER A 166 -13.16 -3.68 35.89
C SER A 166 -12.75 -3.54 37.37
N ALA A 167 -11.46 -3.57 37.67
CA ALA A 167 -10.94 -3.37 39.01
C ALA A 167 -11.29 -1.98 39.56
N ALA A 168 -11.13 -0.94 38.73
CA ALA A 168 -11.56 0.42 39.08
C ALA A 168 -13.08 0.50 39.37
N GLY A 169 -13.90 -0.26 38.62
CA GLY A 169 -15.32 -0.35 38.83
C GLY A 169 -15.72 -0.99 40.16
N ASP A 170 -14.93 -1.91 40.67
CA ASP A 170 -15.16 -2.56 41.96
C ASP A 170 -14.94 -1.58 43.12
N ASP A 171 -13.84 -0.83 43.12
CA ASP A 171 -13.52 0.19 44.09
C ASP A 171 -14.52 1.37 44.06
N LEU A 172 -14.89 1.80 42.84
CA LEU A 172 -15.84 2.90 42.64
C LEU A 172 -17.22 2.59 43.13
N SER A 173 -17.68 1.34 42.99
CA SER A 173 -19.03 0.98 43.48
C SER A 173 -19.17 1.15 44.98
N ALA A 174 -18.09 1.03 45.74
CA ALA A 174 -18.07 1.26 47.18
C ALA A 174 -18.15 2.75 47.57
N SER A 175 -17.80 3.66 46.66
CA SER A 175 -17.85 5.11 46.89
C SER A 175 -19.19 5.75 46.49
N ALA A 176 -20.18 4.96 46.03
CA ALA A 176 -21.51 5.47 45.73
C ALA A 176 -22.26 5.92 46.98
N VAL A 177 -22.89 7.07 46.90
CA VAL A 177 -23.68 7.68 48.03
C VAL A 177 -25.17 7.45 47.79
N ASP A 178 -25.88 7.03 48.81
CA ASP A 178 -27.33 6.86 48.75
C ASP A 178 -28.03 8.21 48.93
N VAL A 179 -28.85 8.62 47.97
CA VAL A 179 -29.65 9.84 47.98
C VAL A 179 -31.11 9.48 47.65
N LYS A 180 -32.00 9.46 48.61
CA LYS A 180 -33.45 9.16 48.44
C LYS A 180 -33.66 7.87 47.62
N ASP A 181 -33.08 6.78 48.05
CA ASP A 181 -33.15 5.45 47.40
C ASP A 181 -32.52 5.35 46.01
N VAL A 182 -31.68 6.31 45.63
CA VAL A 182 -30.90 6.30 44.39
C VAL A 182 -29.41 6.34 44.75
N LYS A 183 -28.61 5.43 44.20
CA LYS A 183 -27.16 5.47 44.34
C LYS A 183 -26.57 6.49 43.38
N VAL A 184 -25.87 7.46 43.89
CA VAL A 184 -25.19 8.50 43.09
C VAL A 184 -23.70 8.29 43.18
N LEU A 185 -23.05 8.16 42.02
CA LEU A 185 -21.64 8.00 41.88
C LEU A 185 -21.08 9.07 40.97
N ALA A 186 -20.15 9.89 41.47
CA ALA A 186 -19.37 10.82 40.67
C ALA A 186 -17.89 10.55 40.91
N ALA A 187 -17.11 10.27 39.85
CA ALA A 187 -15.72 9.96 39.99
C ALA A 187 -14.87 10.43 38.79
N ARG A 188 -13.59 10.69 39.07
CA ARG A 188 -12.59 11.02 38.07
C ARG A 188 -11.64 9.84 37.89
N LEU A 189 -11.38 9.44 36.63
CA LEU A 189 -10.54 8.30 36.22
C LEU A 189 -9.66 8.69 35.08
N ASP A 190 -8.55 9.36 35.38
CA ASP A 190 -7.63 9.87 34.35
C ASP A 190 -7.02 8.73 33.51
N GLY A 191 -6.76 9.04 32.23
CA GLY A 191 -6.16 8.10 31.29
C GLY A 191 -7.13 7.15 30.62
N GLN A 192 -8.44 7.24 30.88
CA GLN A 192 -9.48 6.43 30.23
C GLN A 192 -10.08 7.17 29.02
N ASP A 193 -10.26 6.47 27.90
CA ASP A 193 -10.99 7.01 26.75
C ASP A 193 -12.51 6.93 26.94
N GLY A 194 -13.26 7.59 26.07
CA GLY A 194 -14.73 7.62 26.15
C GLY A 194 -15.39 6.24 26.04
N LYS A 195 -14.77 5.30 25.31
CA LYS A 195 -15.29 3.94 25.14
C LYS A 195 -15.10 3.11 26.42
N ALA A 196 -13.96 3.23 27.07
CA ALA A 196 -13.69 2.60 28.36
C ALA A 196 -14.60 3.13 29.46
N LEU A 197 -14.82 4.46 29.53
CA LEU A 197 -15.75 5.06 30.50
C LEU A 197 -17.19 4.62 30.27
N LEU A 198 -17.66 4.50 29.02
CA LEU A 198 -19.01 3.98 28.72
C LEU A 198 -19.18 2.54 29.19
N ALA A 199 -18.21 1.67 28.91
CA ALA A 199 -18.25 0.29 29.38
C ALA A 199 -18.30 0.20 30.90
N LEU A 200 -17.54 1.05 31.60
CA LEU A 200 -17.50 1.12 33.05
C LEU A 200 -18.84 1.62 33.64
N VAL A 201 -19.46 2.64 33.02
CA VAL A 201 -20.79 3.12 33.40
C VAL A 201 -21.82 2.00 33.28
N ASP A 202 -21.80 1.21 32.20
CA ASP A 202 -22.73 0.10 32.00
C ASP A 202 -22.51 -1.02 33.05
N GLN A 203 -21.25 -1.33 33.38
CA GLN A 203 -20.93 -2.25 34.47
C GLN A 203 -21.42 -1.77 35.83
N LEU A 204 -21.16 -0.50 36.15
CA LEU A 204 -21.60 0.12 37.41
C LEU A 204 -23.12 0.21 37.52
N LYS A 205 -23.87 0.48 36.43
CA LYS A 205 -25.34 0.44 36.41
C LYS A 205 -25.87 -0.94 36.80
N ASN A 206 -25.25 -2.01 36.25
CA ASN A 206 -25.65 -3.37 36.58
C ASN A 206 -25.33 -3.75 38.03
N LYS A 207 -24.25 -3.23 38.60
CA LYS A 207 -23.78 -3.54 39.94
C LYS A 207 -24.53 -2.76 41.03
N LEU A 208 -24.78 -1.48 40.79
CA LEU A 208 -25.43 -0.58 41.77
C LEU A 208 -26.95 -0.69 41.76
N GLY A 209 -27.57 -1.22 40.71
CA GLY A 209 -29.01 -1.33 40.55
C GLY A 209 -29.64 0.02 40.20
N ARG A 210 -30.33 0.69 41.13
CA ARG A 210 -30.95 2.01 40.92
C ARG A 210 -29.91 3.12 41.12
N ALA A 211 -29.37 3.66 40.02
CA ALA A 211 -28.22 4.55 40.13
C ALA A 211 -28.14 5.65 39.05
N VAL A 212 -27.47 6.73 39.44
CA VAL A 212 -26.99 7.82 38.59
C VAL A 212 -25.48 7.87 38.70
N ILE A 213 -24.81 7.82 37.55
CA ILE A 213 -23.36 7.70 37.46
C ILE A 213 -22.83 8.81 36.57
N LEU A 214 -21.79 9.51 37.01
CA LEU A 214 -21.03 10.50 36.25
C LEU A 214 -19.55 10.17 36.37
N LEU A 215 -18.92 9.85 35.28
CA LEU A 215 -17.48 9.61 35.22
C LEU A 215 -16.79 10.64 34.33
N GLY A 216 -15.64 11.14 34.78
CA GLY A 216 -14.78 12.06 34.07
C GLY A 216 -13.38 11.50 33.90
N SER A 217 -12.73 11.81 32.79
CA SER A 217 -11.34 11.45 32.51
C SER A 217 -10.63 12.59 31.81
N VAL A 218 -9.34 12.73 32.07
CA VAL A 218 -8.43 13.50 31.22
C VAL A 218 -7.59 12.48 30.45
N HIS A 219 -7.76 12.47 29.13
CA HIS A 219 -7.03 11.59 28.23
C HIS A 219 -6.52 12.40 27.04
N GLU A 220 -5.20 12.35 26.74
CA GLU A 220 -4.54 13.12 25.67
C GLU A 220 -4.93 14.61 25.67
N ASP A 221 -4.85 15.27 26.83
CA ASP A 221 -5.22 16.68 27.05
C ASP A 221 -6.67 17.04 26.72
N LYS A 222 -7.55 16.03 26.61
CA LYS A 222 -8.99 16.21 26.43
C LYS A 222 -9.76 15.75 27.65
N VAL A 223 -10.74 16.52 28.04
CA VAL A 223 -11.69 16.12 29.09
C VAL A 223 -12.80 15.30 28.44
N VAL A 224 -12.99 14.10 28.94
CA VAL A 224 -14.09 13.21 28.53
C VAL A 224 -15.01 13.03 29.73
N LEU A 225 -16.30 13.32 29.56
CA LEU A 225 -17.33 13.08 30.55
C LEU A 225 -18.32 12.05 30.01
N VAL A 226 -18.76 11.14 30.88
CA VAL A 226 -19.78 10.13 30.54
C VAL A 226 -20.76 10.05 31.70
N ALA A 227 -22.07 10.16 31.40
CA ALA A 227 -23.14 9.98 32.38
C ALA A 227 -23.98 8.75 32.06
N GLY A 228 -24.41 8.04 33.08
CA GLY A 228 -25.33 6.92 32.99
C GLY A 228 -26.44 7.02 34.00
N VAL A 229 -27.66 6.69 33.58
CA VAL A 229 -28.85 6.62 34.42
C VAL A 229 -29.48 5.24 34.20
N THR A 230 -29.90 4.56 35.29
CA THR A 230 -30.58 3.26 35.18
C THR A 230 -31.98 3.43 34.60
N LYS A 231 -32.50 2.40 33.93
CA LYS A 231 -33.77 2.48 33.16
C LYS A 231 -34.98 2.96 33.97
N ASP A 232 -35.06 2.57 35.22
CA ASP A 232 -36.12 2.94 36.14
C ASP A 232 -36.13 4.44 36.50
N LEU A 233 -35.00 5.12 36.32
CA LEU A 233 -34.85 6.56 36.60
C LEU A 233 -34.93 7.43 35.34
N THR A 234 -34.93 6.87 34.15
CA THR A 234 -34.90 7.65 32.88
C THR A 234 -36.14 8.53 32.68
N GLY A 235 -37.27 8.22 33.32
CA GLY A 235 -38.47 9.06 33.33
C GLY A 235 -38.34 10.35 34.17
N GLN A 236 -37.40 10.38 35.11
CA GLN A 236 -37.19 11.50 36.04
C GLN A 236 -35.91 12.27 35.75
N LEU A 237 -34.86 11.57 35.30
CA LEU A 237 -33.51 12.11 35.05
C LEU A 237 -33.01 11.66 33.70
N LYS A 238 -32.47 12.59 32.90
CA LYS A 238 -31.83 12.30 31.63
C LYS A 238 -30.33 12.46 31.75
N ALA A 239 -29.58 11.47 31.30
CA ALA A 239 -28.10 11.52 31.30
C ALA A 239 -27.55 12.75 30.55
N GLY A 240 -28.20 13.17 29.46
CA GLY A 240 -27.81 14.37 28.70
C GLY A 240 -27.95 15.69 29.50
N ASP A 241 -28.92 15.79 30.39
CA ASP A 241 -29.10 17.00 31.22
C ASP A 241 -28.08 17.04 32.36
N LEU A 242 -27.74 15.89 32.93
CA LEU A 242 -26.62 15.76 33.88
C LEU A 242 -25.26 16.16 33.25
N MET A 243 -25.02 15.72 32.02
CA MET A 243 -23.83 16.09 31.29
C MET A 243 -23.73 17.60 31.06
N LYS A 244 -24.83 18.27 30.69
CA LYS A 244 -24.84 19.72 30.49
C LYS A 244 -24.54 20.48 31.79
N GLN A 245 -25.07 20.01 32.93
CA GLN A 245 -24.80 20.63 34.22
C GLN A 245 -23.38 20.40 34.73
N ALA A 246 -22.80 19.24 34.41
CA ALA A 246 -21.44 18.92 34.81
C ALA A 246 -20.36 19.60 33.92
N ALA A 247 -20.73 20.01 32.72
CA ALA A 247 -19.86 20.69 31.78
C ALA A 247 -19.94 22.23 31.82
N ALA A 248 -20.88 22.77 32.59
CA ALA A 248 -21.03 24.22 32.81
C ALA A 248 -20.14 24.72 33.95
#